data_bc61a38d44ef3400d117a3ed741359a0
#
_entry.id   bc61a38d44ef3400d117a3ed741359a0
#
_cell.length_a   1.000
_cell.length_b   1.000
_cell.length_c   1.000
_cell.angle_alpha   90.00
_cell.angle_beta   90.00
_cell.angle_gamma   90.00
#
_symmetry.space_group_name_H-M   'P 1'
#
loop_
_entity.id
_entity.type
_entity.pdbx_description
1 polymer ?
#
loop_
_entity_poly.entity_id
_entity_poly.type
_entity_poly.pdbx_seq_one_letter_code
_entity_poly.pdbx_strand_id
1 'polypeptide(L)'
;MTILLLALLCLAAGFAGGWWYVAPRRQVTEALARRSRVLYELAEGDVDNVAHELERVAEVEPGDSTVFLALAALDRRRGRIERAKAIHRTVLASATLPSEQRVAALVGLGRDLLSQGNERAAVGALVRAISLAPRSVATLESLARALEQAGAWERAAAAWERHEKLVEGRRRRESKIGRGHALAGQADVAMAEGDDRKARKLVERAAELAPDSSHVWTAKARVESAAGDPEQAMEAWQRSWELLPAAAHVVVPEAWHWASEEGLVADLVERMLASLRTAKAPPLVVAIAPLVARQHPEQAAAALERVAERSTAARLQLVRLRLLRGQRDAAREAAMGEPAAPRLTCRRCGRKMERFRFRCTACGGWDSASDEGRRPTQGTAAARSGVRLTLDGGA
;
A
#
# COMPACT_ATOMS: atom_id res chain seq x y z
N MET A 1 12.29 -42.90 66.56
CA MET A 1 11.13 -42.59 65.69
C MET A 1 10.93 -41.07 65.49
N THR A 2 11.01 -40.26 66.51
CA THR A 2 10.83 -38.80 66.49
C THR A 2 11.88 -38.03 65.66
N ILE A 3 13.16 -38.42 65.67
CA ILE A 3 14.22 -37.77 64.92
C ILE A 3 14.07 -37.99 63.37
N LEU A 4 13.59 -39.20 63.00
CA LEU A 4 13.36 -39.53 61.57
C LEU A 4 12.14 -38.76 61.00
N LEU A 5 11.10 -38.54 61.80
CA LEU A 5 9.96 -37.72 61.41
C LEU A 5 10.29 -36.24 61.27
N LEU A 6 11.12 -35.70 62.17
CA LEU A 6 11.62 -34.32 62.07
C LEU A 6 12.51 -34.10 60.83
N ALA A 7 13.39 -35.05 60.56
CA ALA A 7 14.21 -34.98 59.34
C ALA A 7 13.40 -35.03 58.03
N LEU A 8 12.37 -35.87 57.99
CA LEU A 8 11.42 -35.91 56.86
C LEU A 8 10.61 -34.63 56.68
N LEU A 9 10.15 -34.04 57.78
CA LEU A 9 9.44 -32.76 57.77
C LEU A 9 10.35 -31.60 57.29
N CYS A 10 11.59 -31.56 57.74
CA CYS A 10 12.54 -30.56 57.26
C CYS A 10 12.90 -30.73 55.77
N LEU A 11 13.04 -31.97 55.29
CA LEU A 11 13.25 -32.25 53.86
C LEU A 11 12.00 -31.87 53.02
N ALA A 12 10.81 -32.18 53.50
CA ALA A 12 9.56 -31.81 52.80
C ALA A 12 9.37 -30.30 52.79
N ALA A 13 9.65 -29.59 53.86
CA ALA A 13 9.57 -28.14 53.92
C ALA A 13 10.64 -27.47 53.05
N GLY A 14 11.86 -28.01 53.03
CA GLY A 14 12.95 -27.54 52.15
C GLY A 14 12.62 -27.76 50.66
N PHE A 15 12.05 -28.90 50.32
CA PHE A 15 11.61 -29.21 48.96
C PHE A 15 10.41 -28.33 48.53
N ALA A 16 9.43 -28.13 49.37
CA ALA A 16 8.29 -27.26 49.11
C ALA A 16 8.72 -25.79 48.99
N GLY A 17 9.60 -25.30 49.87
CA GLY A 17 10.15 -23.97 49.81
C GLY A 17 11.03 -23.75 48.58
N GLY A 18 11.87 -24.73 48.23
CA GLY A 18 12.68 -24.72 47.00
C GLY A 18 11.81 -24.73 45.73
N TRP A 19 10.79 -25.55 45.71
CA TRP A 19 9.81 -25.59 44.62
C TRP A 19 9.09 -24.25 44.45
N TRP A 20 8.56 -23.71 45.56
CA TRP A 20 7.87 -22.42 45.56
C TRP A 20 8.76 -21.24 45.11
N TYR A 21 10.07 -21.29 45.42
CA TYR A 21 11.05 -20.29 45.01
C TYR A 21 11.50 -20.46 43.56
N VAL A 22 11.66 -21.67 43.06
CA VAL A 22 12.23 -21.97 41.73
C VAL A 22 11.15 -22.01 40.64
N ALA A 23 9.94 -22.47 40.94
CA ALA A 23 8.87 -22.61 39.98
C ALA A 23 8.47 -21.30 39.27
N PRO A 24 8.28 -20.16 39.95
CA PRO A 24 7.94 -18.90 39.30
C PRO A 24 9.11 -18.35 38.46
N ARG A 25 10.37 -18.58 38.87
CA ARG A 25 11.54 -18.15 38.12
C ARG A 25 11.70 -18.95 36.80
N ARG A 26 11.42 -20.26 36.82
CA ARG A 26 11.41 -21.08 35.59
C ARG A 26 10.34 -20.61 34.60
N GLN A 27 9.16 -20.28 35.09
CA GLN A 27 8.07 -19.78 34.24
C GLN A 27 8.45 -18.44 33.56
N VAL A 28 9.07 -17.52 34.30
CA VAL A 28 9.54 -16.23 33.76
C VAL A 28 10.63 -16.42 32.70
N THR A 29 11.61 -17.31 32.96
CA THR A 29 12.68 -17.58 32.00
C THR A 29 12.17 -18.27 30.73
N GLU A 30 11.22 -19.20 30.85
CA GLU A 30 10.57 -19.84 29.72
C GLU A 30 9.72 -18.85 28.90
N ALA A 31 8.97 -17.96 29.56
CA ALA A 31 8.20 -16.91 28.88
C ALA A 31 9.12 -15.95 28.11
N LEU A 32 10.24 -15.54 28.71
CA LEU A 32 11.24 -14.71 28.02
C LEU A 32 11.87 -15.43 26.83
N ALA A 33 12.21 -16.71 26.97
CA ALA A 33 12.77 -17.52 25.89
C ALA A 33 11.78 -17.69 24.72
N ARG A 34 10.49 -17.87 25.02
CA ARG A 34 9.43 -17.95 23.99
C ARG A 34 9.27 -16.61 23.26
N ARG A 35 9.22 -15.49 23.99
CA ARG A 35 9.14 -14.16 23.40
C ARG A 35 10.35 -13.86 22.50
N SER A 36 11.56 -14.25 22.92
CA SER A 36 12.77 -14.12 22.10
C SER A 36 12.71 -14.96 20.83
N ARG A 37 12.18 -16.18 20.90
CA ARG A 37 11.97 -17.03 19.72
C ARG A 37 10.97 -16.42 18.74
N VAL A 38 9.83 -15.92 19.23
CA VAL A 38 8.84 -15.21 18.39
C VAL A 38 9.48 -14.01 17.67
N LEU A 39 10.32 -13.22 18.37
CA LEU A 39 11.03 -12.10 17.76
C LEU A 39 12.04 -12.55 16.70
N TYR A 40 12.74 -13.65 16.95
CA TYR A 40 13.69 -14.22 16.00
C TYR A 40 12.98 -14.71 14.72
N GLU A 41 11.91 -15.47 14.85
CA GLU A 41 11.12 -15.98 13.72
C GLU A 41 10.44 -14.86 12.93
N LEU A 42 10.00 -13.77 13.61
CA LEU A 42 9.55 -12.54 12.96
C LEU A 42 10.65 -11.89 12.12
N ALA A 43 11.88 -11.92 12.60
CA ALA A 43 13.04 -11.37 11.89
C ALA A 43 13.41 -12.23 10.67
N GLU A 44 13.29 -13.56 10.77
CA GLU A 44 13.49 -14.50 9.65
C GLU A 44 12.33 -14.48 8.63
N GLY A 45 11.19 -13.87 8.98
CA GLY A 45 10.06 -13.68 8.08
C GLY A 45 9.10 -14.87 7.97
N ASP A 46 9.25 -15.90 8.82
CA ASP A 46 8.35 -17.04 8.89
C ASP A 46 7.08 -16.70 9.67
N VAL A 47 6.11 -16.14 8.96
CA VAL A 47 4.83 -15.69 9.52
C VAL A 47 3.99 -16.85 10.06
N ASP A 48 4.18 -18.07 9.54
CA ASP A 48 3.38 -19.24 9.94
C ASP A 48 3.86 -19.81 11.28
N ASN A 49 5.15 -19.95 11.46
CA ASN A 49 5.72 -20.36 12.74
C ASN A 49 5.46 -19.33 13.85
N VAL A 50 5.61 -18.04 13.53
CA VAL A 50 5.31 -16.96 14.50
C VAL A 50 3.89 -17.05 15.03
N ALA A 51 2.90 -17.35 14.17
CA ALA A 51 1.52 -17.44 14.65
C ALA A 51 1.30 -18.66 15.53
N HIS A 52 1.89 -19.81 15.23
CA HIS A 52 1.83 -20.98 16.10
C HIS A 52 2.47 -20.72 17.47
N GLU A 53 3.63 -20.08 17.50
CA GLU A 53 4.25 -19.74 18.79
C GLU A 53 3.42 -18.71 19.58
N LEU A 54 2.80 -17.72 18.91
CA LEU A 54 1.90 -16.78 19.58
C LEU A 54 0.63 -17.47 20.08
N GLU A 55 0.06 -18.43 19.36
CA GLU A 55 -1.07 -19.24 19.81
C GLU A 55 -0.72 -20.00 21.08
N ARG A 56 0.45 -20.65 21.13
CA ARG A 56 0.96 -21.34 22.33
C ARG A 56 1.19 -20.40 23.51
N VAL A 57 1.70 -19.19 23.26
CA VAL A 57 1.86 -18.19 24.33
C VAL A 57 0.51 -17.73 24.84
N ALA A 58 -0.47 -17.52 23.96
CA ALA A 58 -1.84 -17.13 24.33
C ALA A 58 -2.56 -18.18 25.20
N GLU A 59 -2.29 -19.48 25.00
CA GLU A 59 -2.80 -20.57 25.82
C GLU A 59 -2.21 -20.55 27.26
N VAL A 60 -0.94 -20.16 27.39
CA VAL A 60 -0.23 -20.14 28.68
C VAL A 60 -0.48 -18.84 29.44
N GLU A 61 -0.61 -17.72 28.71
CA GLU A 61 -0.80 -16.37 29.28
C GLU A 61 -2.11 -15.74 28.75
N PRO A 62 -3.30 -16.28 29.13
CA PRO A 62 -4.58 -15.82 28.58
C PRO A 62 -4.94 -14.37 28.98
N GLY A 63 -4.20 -13.79 29.93
CA GLY A 63 -4.37 -12.39 30.35
C GLY A 63 -3.51 -11.38 29.58
N ASP A 64 -2.54 -11.81 28.75
CA ASP A 64 -1.66 -10.89 28.00
C ASP A 64 -2.32 -10.45 26.69
N SER A 65 -3.04 -9.34 26.76
CA SER A 65 -3.67 -8.71 25.58
C SER A 65 -2.68 -8.34 24.48
N THR A 66 -1.39 -8.16 24.78
CA THR A 66 -0.37 -7.84 23.76
C THR A 66 -0.15 -9.01 22.81
N VAL A 67 -0.15 -10.24 23.32
CA VAL A 67 -0.04 -11.47 22.54
C VAL A 67 -1.24 -11.59 21.58
N PHE A 68 -2.46 -11.37 22.10
CA PHE A 68 -3.68 -11.40 21.28
C PHE A 68 -3.68 -10.32 20.20
N LEU A 69 -3.21 -9.11 20.48
CA LEU A 69 -3.09 -8.04 19.48
C LEU A 69 -2.08 -8.39 18.38
N ALA A 70 -0.96 -9.03 18.74
CA ALA A 70 0.02 -9.52 17.78
C ALA A 70 -0.56 -10.64 16.89
N LEU A 71 -1.27 -11.60 17.51
CA LEU A 71 -1.94 -12.69 16.79
C LEU A 71 -2.99 -12.15 15.81
N ALA A 72 -3.83 -11.22 16.24
CA ALA A 72 -4.81 -10.57 15.36
C ALA A 72 -4.16 -9.85 14.18
N ALA A 73 -3.02 -9.17 14.41
CA ALA A 73 -2.28 -8.52 13.33
C ALA A 73 -1.72 -9.52 12.30
N LEU A 74 -1.27 -10.69 12.75
CA LEU A 74 -0.84 -11.78 11.87
C LEU A 74 -2.00 -12.42 11.11
N ASP A 75 -3.12 -12.68 11.78
CA ASP A 75 -4.33 -13.22 11.15
C ASP A 75 -4.82 -12.31 10.03
N ARG A 76 -4.80 -10.98 10.24
CA ARG A 76 -5.12 -10.03 9.16
C ARG A 76 -4.13 -10.16 7.99
N ARG A 77 -2.83 -10.30 8.24
CA ARG A 77 -1.83 -10.49 7.16
C ARG A 77 -2.06 -11.77 6.37
N ARG A 78 -2.52 -12.83 7.03
CA ARG A 78 -2.88 -14.13 6.44
C ARG A 78 -4.25 -14.12 5.75
N GLY A 79 -4.98 -13.01 5.77
CA GLY A 79 -6.34 -12.90 5.22
C GLY A 79 -7.44 -13.45 6.13
N ARG A 80 -7.12 -13.91 7.36
CA ARG A 80 -8.09 -14.40 8.35
C ARG A 80 -8.76 -13.22 9.08
N ILE A 81 -9.41 -12.34 8.32
CA ILE A 81 -9.90 -11.04 8.82
C ILE A 81 -10.98 -11.21 9.90
N GLU A 82 -11.89 -12.18 9.74
CA GLU A 82 -12.95 -12.42 10.74
C GLU A 82 -12.36 -12.81 12.10
N ARG A 83 -11.36 -13.68 12.12
CA ARG A 83 -10.66 -14.08 13.34
C ARG A 83 -9.93 -12.90 13.99
N ALA A 84 -9.20 -12.12 13.19
CA ALA A 84 -8.52 -10.90 13.67
C ALA A 84 -9.52 -9.94 14.35
N LYS A 85 -10.66 -9.68 13.69
CA LYS A 85 -11.73 -8.82 14.20
C LYS A 85 -12.35 -9.36 15.49
N ALA A 86 -12.58 -10.67 15.58
CA ALA A 86 -13.09 -11.31 16.79
C ALA A 86 -12.12 -11.11 17.96
N ILE A 87 -10.82 -11.36 17.76
CA ILE A 87 -9.78 -11.14 18.77
C ILE A 87 -9.76 -9.68 19.24
N HIS A 88 -9.72 -8.70 18.31
CA HIS A 88 -9.73 -7.29 18.71
C HIS A 88 -10.97 -6.91 19.53
N ARG A 89 -12.15 -7.44 19.19
CA ARG A 89 -13.39 -7.20 19.96
C ARG A 89 -13.33 -7.81 21.34
N THR A 90 -12.82 -9.04 21.47
CA THR A 90 -12.64 -9.71 22.76
C THR A 90 -11.68 -8.92 23.65
N VAL A 91 -10.55 -8.47 23.12
CA VAL A 91 -9.61 -7.62 23.86
C VAL A 91 -10.27 -6.31 24.32
N LEU A 92 -11.06 -5.66 23.45
CA LEU A 92 -11.76 -4.41 23.78
C LEU A 92 -12.87 -4.58 24.82
N ALA A 93 -13.40 -5.79 25.00
CA ALA A 93 -14.43 -6.10 26.01
C ALA A 93 -13.86 -6.14 27.44
N SER A 94 -12.54 -6.25 27.61
CA SER A 94 -11.90 -6.25 28.93
C SER A 94 -12.04 -4.89 29.60
N ALA A 95 -12.60 -4.86 30.81
CA ALA A 95 -12.78 -3.66 31.61
C ALA A 95 -11.42 -3.09 32.09
N THR A 96 -10.46 -3.97 32.36
CA THR A 96 -9.13 -3.63 32.92
C THR A 96 -8.07 -3.33 31.85
N LEU A 97 -8.46 -3.26 30.57
CA LEU A 97 -7.54 -3.05 29.46
C LEU A 97 -6.81 -1.68 29.57
N PRO A 98 -5.48 -1.66 29.60
CA PRO A 98 -4.70 -0.43 29.62
C PRO A 98 -5.02 0.48 28.40
N SER A 99 -4.97 1.79 28.59
CA SER A 99 -5.33 2.77 27.55
C SER A 99 -4.54 2.58 26.25
N GLU A 100 -3.25 2.30 26.35
CA GLU A 100 -2.38 2.08 25.19
C GLU A 100 -2.81 0.84 24.39
N GLN A 101 -3.10 -0.26 25.07
CA GLN A 101 -3.58 -1.49 24.44
C GLN A 101 -4.99 -1.32 23.87
N ARG A 102 -5.84 -0.51 24.51
CA ARG A 102 -7.15 -0.13 23.98
C ARG A 102 -7.03 0.64 22.67
N VAL A 103 -6.10 1.59 22.58
CA VAL A 103 -5.79 2.30 21.33
C VAL A 103 -5.30 1.33 20.27
N ALA A 104 -4.36 0.44 20.60
CA ALA A 104 -3.83 -0.55 19.67
C ALA A 104 -4.94 -1.50 19.14
N ALA A 105 -5.83 -1.97 20.01
CA ALA A 105 -6.97 -2.80 19.65
C ALA A 105 -7.96 -2.05 18.73
N LEU A 106 -8.28 -0.79 19.01
CA LEU A 106 -9.15 0.03 18.16
C LEU A 106 -8.54 0.28 16.79
N VAL A 107 -7.23 0.55 16.72
CA VAL A 107 -6.49 0.71 15.45
C VAL A 107 -6.48 -0.61 14.67
N GLY A 108 -6.24 -1.73 15.35
CA GLY A 108 -6.31 -3.06 14.77
C GLY A 108 -7.69 -3.37 14.18
N LEU A 109 -8.74 -3.16 14.96
CA LEU A 109 -10.13 -3.33 14.54
C LEU A 109 -10.48 -2.44 13.34
N GLY A 110 -10.04 -1.17 13.36
CA GLY A 110 -10.22 -0.26 12.22
C GLY A 110 -9.58 -0.77 10.94
N ARG A 111 -8.37 -1.32 11.02
CA ARG A 111 -7.67 -1.93 9.87
C ARG A 111 -8.35 -3.20 9.37
N ASP A 112 -8.88 -4.03 10.27
CA ASP A 112 -9.63 -5.23 9.90
C ASP A 112 -10.91 -4.86 9.13
N LEU A 113 -11.65 -3.87 9.64
CA LEU A 113 -12.87 -3.35 9.01
C LEU A 113 -12.60 -2.74 7.63
N LEU A 114 -11.48 -2.02 7.46
CA LEU A 114 -11.05 -1.53 6.14
C LEU A 114 -10.76 -2.66 5.17
N SER A 115 -10.14 -3.74 5.65
CA SER A 115 -9.85 -4.92 4.81
C SER A 115 -11.12 -5.62 4.32
N GLN A 116 -12.25 -5.40 4.99
CA GLN A 116 -13.59 -5.90 4.62
C GLN A 116 -14.40 -4.91 3.77
N GLY A 117 -13.91 -3.70 3.55
CA GLY A 117 -14.65 -2.64 2.86
C GLY A 117 -15.73 -1.97 3.73
N ASN A 118 -15.63 -2.08 5.06
CA ASN A 118 -16.53 -1.40 5.98
C ASN A 118 -15.89 -0.10 6.49
N GLU A 119 -15.78 0.88 5.60
CA GLU A 119 -15.09 2.15 5.83
C GLU A 119 -15.74 2.96 6.96
N ARG A 120 -17.07 2.98 7.01
CA ARG A 120 -17.81 3.77 8.02
C ARG A 120 -17.51 3.26 9.44
N ALA A 121 -17.55 1.96 9.66
CA ALA A 121 -17.24 1.36 10.95
C ALA A 121 -15.76 1.51 11.30
N ALA A 122 -14.87 1.40 10.30
CA ALA A 122 -13.43 1.60 10.48
C ALA A 122 -13.11 3.03 10.94
N VAL A 123 -13.69 4.04 10.30
CA VAL A 123 -13.55 5.44 10.70
C VAL A 123 -14.04 5.63 12.14
N GLY A 124 -15.20 5.04 12.50
CA GLY A 124 -15.73 5.09 13.86
C GLY A 124 -14.75 4.53 14.91
N ALA A 125 -14.15 3.37 14.66
CA ALA A 125 -13.15 2.77 15.56
C ALA A 125 -11.90 3.66 15.68
N LEU A 126 -11.40 4.20 14.56
CA LEU A 126 -10.20 5.03 14.53
C LEU A 126 -10.41 6.43 15.15
N VAL A 127 -11.61 7.00 15.03
CA VAL A 127 -11.98 8.24 15.74
C VAL A 127 -11.97 8.01 17.25
N ARG A 128 -12.48 6.88 17.74
CA ARG A 128 -12.37 6.52 19.17
C ARG A 128 -10.91 6.32 19.59
N ALA A 129 -10.07 5.72 18.74
CA ALA A 129 -8.65 5.56 19.03
C ALA A 129 -7.94 6.92 19.13
N ILE A 130 -8.22 7.87 18.22
CA ILE A 130 -7.60 9.18 18.24
C ILE A 130 -8.10 10.08 19.39
N SER A 131 -9.32 9.86 19.90
CA SER A 131 -9.80 10.56 21.10
C SER A 131 -9.03 10.14 22.35
N LEU A 132 -8.57 8.88 22.42
CA LEU A 132 -7.73 8.37 23.52
C LEU A 132 -6.26 8.75 23.38
N ALA A 133 -5.74 8.83 22.15
CA ALA A 133 -4.35 9.15 21.85
C ALA A 133 -4.23 10.18 20.71
N PRO A 134 -4.48 11.48 20.97
CA PRO A 134 -4.60 12.52 19.93
C PRO A 134 -3.32 12.77 19.12
N ARG A 135 -2.15 12.38 19.64
CA ARG A 135 -0.83 12.53 19.01
C ARG A 135 -0.26 11.21 18.48
N SER A 136 -1.04 10.14 18.47
CA SER A 136 -0.60 8.85 17.97
C SER A 136 -0.42 8.88 16.44
N VAL A 137 0.83 8.84 15.99
CA VAL A 137 1.21 8.83 14.58
C VAL A 137 0.56 7.66 13.84
N ALA A 138 0.62 6.44 14.40
CA ALA A 138 0.04 5.24 13.80
C ALA A 138 -1.49 5.31 13.67
N THR A 139 -2.16 5.93 14.65
CA THR A 139 -3.61 6.13 14.63
C THR A 139 -4.01 7.16 13.57
N LEU A 140 -3.29 8.29 13.48
CA LEU A 140 -3.54 9.33 12.47
C LEU A 140 -3.36 8.79 11.05
N GLU A 141 -2.29 8.03 10.80
CA GLU A 141 -2.06 7.39 9.50
C GLU A 141 -3.21 6.44 9.14
N SER A 142 -3.64 5.62 10.10
CA SER A 142 -4.74 4.67 9.86
C SER A 142 -6.07 5.38 9.63
N LEU A 143 -6.34 6.46 10.37
CA LEU A 143 -7.53 7.29 10.22
C LEU A 143 -7.55 8.00 8.86
N ALA A 144 -6.44 8.63 8.45
CA ALA A 144 -6.35 9.29 7.15
C ALA A 144 -6.64 8.31 6.00
N ARG A 145 -6.04 7.11 6.05
CA ARG A 145 -6.30 6.07 5.06
C ARG A 145 -7.75 5.58 5.05
N ALA A 146 -8.38 5.47 6.21
CA ALA A 146 -9.79 5.10 6.32
C ALA A 146 -10.71 6.18 5.72
N LEU A 147 -10.40 7.44 5.99
CA LEU A 147 -11.12 8.58 5.45
C LEU A 147 -10.99 8.69 3.93
N GLU A 148 -9.80 8.43 3.38
CA GLU A 148 -9.59 8.34 1.92
C GLU A 148 -10.45 7.23 1.28
N GLN A 149 -10.54 6.04 1.91
CA GLN A 149 -11.37 4.96 1.39
C GLN A 149 -12.86 5.30 1.45
N ALA A 150 -13.27 6.01 2.50
CA ALA A 150 -14.63 6.48 2.68
C ALA A 150 -15.00 7.69 1.81
N GLY A 151 -14.08 8.21 0.98
CA GLY A 151 -14.29 9.42 0.19
C GLY A 151 -14.40 10.72 1.03
N ALA A 152 -14.05 10.67 2.30
CA ALA A 152 -14.10 11.81 3.21
C ALA A 152 -12.83 12.67 3.09
N TRP A 153 -12.60 13.22 1.91
CA TRP A 153 -11.34 13.80 1.46
C TRP A 153 -10.84 14.96 2.32
N GLU A 154 -11.73 15.88 2.71
CA GLU A 154 -11.37 17.02 3.57
C GLU A 154 -10.83 16.55 4.92
N ARG A 155 -11.52 15.59 5.53
CA ARG A 155 -11.11 15.02 6.81
C ARG A 155 -9.82 14.20 6.67
N ALA A 156 -9.62 13.54 5.51
CA ALA A 156 -8.40 12.81 5.20
C ALA A 156 -7.19 13.78 5.09
N ALA A 157 -7.35 14.89 4.38
CA ALA A 157 -6.31 15.92 4.27
C ALA A 157 -5.94 16.50 5.63
N ALA A 158 -6.93 16.80 6.48
CA ALA A 158 -6.71 17.28 7.84
C ALA A 158 -5.99 16.24 8.74
N ALA A 159 -6.32 14.97 8.60
CA ALA A 159 -5.64 13.89 9.32
C ALA A 159 -4.18 13.73 8.87
N TRP A 160 -3.90 13.82 7.57
CA TRP A 160 -2.53 13.80 7.03
C TRP A 160 -1.74 15.04 7.47
N GLU A 161 -2.35 16.21 7.51
CA GLU A 161 -1.69 17.42 8.00
C GLU A 161 -1.29 17.31 9.48
N ARG A 162 -2.17 16.75 10.32
CA ARG A 162 -1.84 16.47 11.71
C ARG A 162 -0.72 15.46 11.85
N HIS A 163 -0.74 14.40 11.02
CA HIS A 163 0.31 13.41 10.98
C HIS A 163 1.65 14.04 10.55
N GLU A 164 1.65 14.88 9.51
CA GLU A 164 2.83 15.60 9.00
C GLU A 164 3.54 16.42 10.08
N LYS A 165 2.78 17.06 10.99
CA LYS A 165 3.31 17.87 12.09
C LYS A 165 4.00 17.05 13.19
N LEU A 166 3.76 15.72 13.22
CA LEU A 166 4.29 14.82 14.26
C LEU A 166 5.45 13.96 13.78
N VAL A 167 5.79 14.01 12.50
CA VAL A 167 6.81 13.15 11.90
C VAL A 167 7.83 13.94 11.11
N GLU A 168 9.01 13.36 10.92
CA GLU A 168 10.12 13.96 10.19
C GLU A 168 10.62 13.06 9.05
N GLY A 169 11.53 13.59 8.24
CA GLY A 169 12.23 12.87 7.19
C GLY A 169 11.30 12.19 6.19
N ARG A 170 11.50 10.91 5.96
CA ARG A 170 10.73 10.11 4.99
C ARG A 170 9.24 10.08 5.33
N ARG A 171 8.87 9.91 6.60
CA ARG A 171 7.47 9.84 7.04
C ARG A 171 6.74 11.16 6.78
N ARG A 172 7.40 12.29 6.95
CA ARG A 172 6.84 13.61 6.63
C ARG A 172 6.56 13.74 5.13
N ARG A 173 7.49 13.23 4.28
CA ARG A 173 7.26 13.18 2.83
C ARG A 173 6.07 12.31 2.47
N GLU A 174 5.95 11.13 3.08
CA GLU A 174 4.79 10.23 2.90
C GLU A 174 3.46 10.90 3.30
N SER A 175 3.47 11.70 4.37
CA SER A 175 2.30 12.49 4.80
C SER A 175 1.90 13.56 3.78
N LYS A 176 2.89 14.29 3.23
CA LYS A 176 2.65 15.29 2.18
C LYS A 176 2.04 14.65 0.94
N ILE A 177 2.55 13.50 0.52
CA ILE A 177 2.01 12.74 -0.61
C ILE A 177 0.56 12.30 -0.32
N GLY A 178 0.28 11.74 0.86
CA GLY A 178 -1.09 11.37 1.25
C GLY A 178 -2.04 12.58 1.26
N ARG A 179 -1.57 13.72 1.77
CA ARG A 179 -2.33 14.97 1.73
C ARG A 179 -2.59 15.44 0.29
N GLY A 180 -1.60 15.33 -0.61
CA GLY A 180 -1.76 15.62 -2.03
C GLY A 180 -2.85 14.77 -2.67
N HIS A 181 -2.88 13.46 -2.40
CA HIS A 181 -3.96 12.58 -2.88
C HIS A 181 -5.34 12.98 -2.34
N ALA A 182 -5.43 13.35 -1.07
CA ALA A 182 -6.69 13.78 -0.47
C ALA A 182 -7.19 15.11 -1.06
N LEU A 183 -6.28 16.05 -1.37
CA LEU A 183 -6.62 17.31 -2.04
C LEU A 183 -7.07 17.07 -3.49
N ALA A 184 -6.45 16.14 -4.20
CA ALA A 184 -6.90 15.75 -5.55
C ALA A 184 -8.32 15.17 -5.51
N GLY A 185 -8.64 14.30 -4.52
CA GLY A 185 -10.01 13.82 -4.33
C GLY A 185 -11.01 14.92 -3.94
N GLN A 186 -10.59 15.92 -3.19
CA GLN A 186 -11.44 17.12 -2.93
C GLN A 186 -11.70 17.93 -4.22
N ALA A 187 -10.71 18.01 -5.10
CA ALA A 187 -10.86 18.72 -6.36
C ALA A 187 -11.87 18.01 -7.28
N ASP A 188 -11.86 16.68 -7.34
CA ASP A 188 -12.88 15.91 -8.09
C ASP A 188 -14.29 16.19 -7.54
N VAL A 189 -14.44 16.31 -6.22
CA VAL A 189 -15.73 16.68 -5.61
C VAL A 189 -16.12 18.12 -5.94
N ALA A 190 -15.18 19.07 -5.85
CA ALA A 190 -15.44 20.47 -6.17
C ALA A 190 -15.84 20.67 -7.63
N MET A 191 -15.22 19.92 -8.56
CA MET A 191 -15.64 19.88 -9.98
C MET A 191 -17.08 19.37 -10.12
N ALA A 192 -17.43 18.29 -9.43
CA ALA A 192 -18.78 17.74 -9.48
C ALA A 192 -19.84 18.71 -8.91
N GLU A 193 -19.42 19.61 -7.99
CA GLU A 193 -20.24 20.68 -7.42
C GLU A 193 -20.27 21.95 -8.30
N GLY A 194 -19.45 22.03 -9.37
CA GLY A 194 -19.33 23.18 -10.26
C GLY A 194 -18.46 24.31 -9.70
N ASP A 195 -17.67 24.05 -8.66
CA ASP A 195 -16.73 25.03 -8.10
C ASP A 195 -15.32 24.88 -8.72
N ASP A 196 -15.21 25.28 -9.98
CA ASP A 196 -13.97 25.16 -10.77
C ASP A 196 -12.81 25.95 -10.14
N ARG A 197 -13.11 27.10 -9.53
CA ARG A 197 -12.09 27.92 -8.85
C ARG A 197 -11.49 27.19 -7.65
N LYS A 198 -12.30 26.52 -6.87
CA LYS A 198 -11.86 25.71 -5.72
C LYS A 198 -11.11 24.49 -6.21
N ALA A 199 -11.63 23.78 -7.23
CA ALA A 199 -10.98 22.62 -7.81
C ALA A 199 -9.56 22.93 -8.29
N ARG A 200 -9.38 24.03 -9.05
CA ARG A 200 -8.07 24.46 -9.54
C ARG A 200 -7.06 24.72 -8.41
N LYS A 201 -7.45 25.48 -7.36
CA LYS A 201 -6.58 25.70 -6.19
C LYS A 201 -6.19 24.41 -5.47
N LEU A 202 -7.10 23.45 -5.40
CA LEU A 202 -6.85 22.18 -4.74
C LEU A 202 -5.86 21.30 -5.52
N VAL A 203 -5.98 21.22 -6.86
CA VAL A 203 -5.05 20.42 -7.67
C VAL A 203 -3.67 21.08 -7.78
N GLU A 204 -3.59 22.39 -7.84
CA GLU A 204 -2.30 23.11 -7.78
C GLU A 204 -1.57 22.75 -6.47
N ARG A 205 -2.26 22.86 -5.35
CA ARG A 205 -1.69 22.49 -4.05
C ARG A 205 -1.36 20.99 -3.95
N ALA A 206 -2.17 20.12 -4.54
CA ALA A 206 -1.92 18.69 -4.61
C ALA A 206 -0.64 18.37 -5.40
N ALA A 207 -0.44 19.02 -6.55
CA ALA A 207 0.74 18.85 -7.39
C ALA A 207 2.04 19.32 -6.70
N GLU A 208 1.99 20.40 -5.91
CA GLU A 208 3.13 20.83 -5.08
C GLU A 208 3.51 19.79 -4.02
N LEU A 209 2.53 19.13 -3.40
CA LEU A 209 2.75 18.17 -2.33
C LEU A 209 3.17 16.78 -2.85
N ALA A 210 2.70 16.40 -4.02
CA ALA A 210 2.91 15.09 -4.62
C ALA A 210 3.24 15.19 -6.13
N PRO A 211 4.36 15.85 -6.52
CA PRO A 211 4.70 16.12 -7.92
C PRO A 211 5.00 14.84 -8.73
N ASP A 212 5.28 13.73 -8.06
CA ASP A 212 5.58 12.44 -8.69
C ASP A 212 4.37 11.48 -8.67
N SER A 213 3.16 12.00 -8.40
CA SER A 213 1.94 11.19 -8.37
C SER A 213 1.14 11.29 -9.66
N SER A 214 1.02 10.18 -10.37
CA SER A 214 0.16 10.06 -11.57
C SER A 214 -1.31 10.37 -11.25
N HIS A 215 -1.83 9.92 -10.09
CA HIS A 215 -3.19 10.22 -9.67
C HIS A 215 -3.44 11.73 -9.54
N VAL A 216 -2.51 12.46 -8.92
CA VAL A 216 -2.63 13.92 -8.74
C VAL A 216 -2.60 14.64 -10.09
N TRP A 217 -1.71 14.22 -11.00
CA TRP A 217 -1.64 14.79 -12.34
C TRP A 217 -2.87 14.45 -13.20
N THR A 218 -3.46 13.26 -13.01
CA THR A 218 -4.75 12.92 -13.66
C THR A 218 -5.88 13.86 -13.17
N ALA A 219 -5.96 14.10 -11.85
CA ALA A 219 -6.95 15.02 -11.30
C ALA A 219 -6.71 16.45 -11.81
N LYS A 220 -5.45 16.91 -11.86
CA LYS A 220 -5.12 18.22 -12.44
C LYS A 220 -5.54 18.30 -13.90
N ALA A 221 -5.26 17.27 -14.69
CA ALA A 221 -5.64 17.24 -16.10
C ALA A 221 -7.17 17.40 -16.29
N ARG A 222 -7.97 16.71 -15.50
CA ARG A 222 -9.43 16.83 -15.53
C ARG A 222 -9.91 18.24 -15.18
N VAL A 223 -9.34 18.81 -14.13
CA VAL A 223 -9.68 20.18 -13.69
C VAL A 223 -9.32 21.20 -14.76
N GLU A 224 -8.12 21.12 -15.35
CA GLU A 224 -7.70 22.07 -16.38
C GLU A 224 -8.46 21.86 -17.69
N SER A 225 -8.82 20.61 -18.02
CA SER A 225 -9.72 20.29 -19.14
C SER A 225 -11.08 20.95 -18.97
N ALA A 226 -11.69 20.83 -17.80
CA ALA A 226 -13.00 21.44 -17.50
C ALA A 226 -12.93 22.97 -17.44
N ALA A 227 -11.79 23.53 -17.00
CA ALA A 227 -11.57 24.96 -16.91
C ALA A 227 -11.23 25.63 -18.25
N GLY A 228 -11.12 24.85 -19.35
CA GLY A 228 -10.81 25.38 -20.69
C GLY A 228 -9.38 25.86 -20.85
N ASP A 229 -8.43 25.26 -20.14
CA ASP A 229 -7.00 25.53 -20.29
C ASP A 229 -6.30 24.34 -20.97
N PRO A 230 -6.30 24.30 -22.32
CA PRO A 230 -5.83 23.13 -23.06
C PRO A 230 -4.34 22.85 -22.90
N GLU A 231 -3.53 23.86 -22.72
CA GLU A 231 -2.08 23.68 -22.59
C GLU A 231 -1.75 22.99 -21.26
N GLN A 232 -2.30 23.48 -20.16
CA GLN A 232 -2.09 22.87 -18.86
C GLN A 232 -2.75 21.48 -18.75
N ALA A 233 -3.91 21.29 -19.37
CA ALA A 233 -4.55 19.99 -19.43
C ALA A 233 -3.67 18.96 -20.15
N MET A 234 -3.13 19.29 -21.31
CA MET A 234 -2.24 18.40 -22.07
C MET A 234 -0.96 18.08 -21.35
N GLU A 235 -0.32 19.08 -20.70
CA GLU A 235 0.86 18.84 -19.88
C GLU A 235 0.55 17.87 -18.74
N ALA A 236 -0.56 18.07 -18.06
CA ALA A 236 -0.97 17.25 -16.94
C ALA A 236 -1.32 15.81 -17.37
N TRP A 237 -2.02 15.63 -18.51
CA TRP A 237 -2.27 14.32 -19.12
C TRP A 237 -0.96 13.59 -19.44
N GLN A 238 -0.05 14.26 -20.13
CA GLN A 238 1.26 13.70 -20.48
C GLN A 238 2.04 13.29 -19.22
N ARG A 239 2.14 14.16 -18.25
CA ARG A 239 2.84 13.89 -17.01
C ARG A 239 2.26 12.70 -16.27
N SER A 240 0.93 12.56 -16.26
CA SER A 240 0.25 11.44 -15.61
C SER A 240 0.65 10.09 -16.20
N TRP A 241 0.56 9.89 -17.52
CA TRP A 241 0.89 8.59 -18.12
C TRP A 241 2.40 8.28 -18.12
N GLU A 242 3.27 9.29 -18.12
CA GLU A 242 4.72 9.10 -18.02
C GLU A 242 5.15 8.68 -16.62
N LEU A 243 4.53 9.25 -15.57
CA LEU A 243 4.81 8.88 -14.17
C LEU A 243 4.38 7.46 -13.83
N LEU A 244 3.23 7.02 -14.34
CA LEU A 244 2.71 5.67 -14.10
C LEU A 244 2.25 5.03 -15.41
N PRO A 245 3.15 4.45 -16.22
CA PRO A 245 2.79 3.77 -17.46
C PRO A 245 1.68 2.73 -17.34
N ALA A 246 1.57 2.06 -16.18
CA ALA A 246 0.48 1.11 -15.92
C ALA A 246 -0.91 1.77 -15.91
N ALA A 247 -1.00 3.10 -15.70
CA ALA A 247 -2.24 3.85 -15.78
C ALA A 247 -2.65 4.22 -17.22
N ALA A 248 -1.74 4.09 -18.19
CA ALA A 248 -1.93 4.61 -19.54
C ALA A 248 -3.21 4.10 -20.21
N HIS A 249 -3.61 2.84 -19.96
CA HIS A 249 -4.83 2.27 -20.54
C HIS A 249 -6.14 2.90 -19.99
N VAL A 250 -6.07 3.67 -18.93
CA VAL A 250 -7.18 4.47 -18.38
C VAL A 250 -7.01 5.94 -18.76
N VAL A 251 -5.83 6.49 -18.54
CA VAL A 251 -5.54 7.92 -18.70
C VAL A 251 -5.52 8.34 -20.17
N VAL A 252 -4.91 7.55 -21.05
CA VAL A 252 -4.78 7.88 -22.49
C VAL A 252 -6.15 7.94 -23.20
N PRO A 253 -7.07 6.97 -23.00
CA PRO A 253 -8.42 7.07 -23.58
C PRO A 253 -9.21 8.28 -23.07
N GLU A 254 -9.06 8.64 -21.79
CA GLU A 254 -9.73 9.81 -21.22
C GLU A 254 -9.21 11.12 -21.84
N ALA A 255 -7.89 11.26 -21.95
CA ALA A 255 -7.26 12.38 -22.65
C ALA A 255 -7.66 12.46 -24.12
N TRP A 256 -7.74 11.32 -24.80
CA TRP A 256 -8.16 11.25 -26.20
C TRP A 256 -9.62 11.68 -26.40
N HIS A 257 -10.51 11.25 -25.50
CA HIS A 257 -11.92 11.63 -25.55
C HIS A 257 -12.08 13.14 -25.38
N TRP A 258 -11.47 13.71 -24.35
CA TRP A 258 -11.45 15.15 -24.14
C TRP A 258 -10.89 15.92 -25.35
N ALA A 259 -9.71 15.54 -25.86
CA ALA A 259 -9.11 16.23 -27.02
C ALA A 259 -9.95 16.10 -28.30
N SER A 260 -10.72 15.00 -28.42
CA SER A 260 -11.65 14.80 -29.57
C SER A 260 -12.85 15.74 -29.50
N GLU A 261 -13.37 16.00 -28.31
CA GLU A 261 -14.48 16.95 -28.08
C GLU A 261 -14.05 18.40 -28.31
N GLU A 262 -12.82 18.74 -27.90
CA GLU A 262 -12.25 20.10 -28.02
C GLU A 262 -11.58 20.38 -29.38
N GLY A 263 -11.48 19.38 -30.28
CA GLY A 263 -10.79 19.54 -31.57
C GLY A 263 -9.26 19.58 -31.48
N LEU A 264 -8.69 19.14 -30.38
CA LEU A 264 -7.25 19.23 -30.03
C LEU A 264 -6.48 17.92 -30.28
N VAL A 265 -7.02 17.02 -31.11
CA VAL A 265 -6.42 15.70 -31.36
C VAL A 265 -5.02 15.81 -31.95
N ALA A 266 -4.76 16.79 -32.83
CA ALA A 266 -3.45 16.96 -33.45
C ALA A 266 -2.37 17.26 -32.41
N ASP A 267 -2.61 18.20 -31.49
CA ASP A 267 -1.69 18.59 -30.44
C ASP A 267 -1.44 17.45 -29.45
N LEU A 268 -2.50 16.70 -29.10
CA LEU A 268 -2.39 15.52 -28.26
C LEU A 268 -1.54 14.42 -28.92
N VAL A 269 -1.69 14.19 -30.23
CA VAL A 269 -0.88 13.24 -31.00
C VAL A 269 0.59 13.61 -30.98
N GLU A 270 0.94 14.88 -31.08
CA GLU A 270 2.33 15.33 -30.97
C GLU A 270 2.95 14.97 -29.61
N ARG A 271 2.23 15.20 -28.51
CA ARG A 271 2.67 14.83 -27.16
C ARG A 271 2.76 13.30 -26.99
N MET A 272 1.82 12.55 -27.54
CA MET A 272 1.87 11.09 -27.57
C MET A 272 3.09 10.57 -28.33
N LEU A 273 3.43 11.16 -29.47
CA LEU A 273 4.62 10.82 -30.24
C LEU A 273 5.91 11.14 -29.47
N ALA A 274 5.94 12.27 -28.75
CA ALA A 274 7.05 12.61 -27.88
C ALA A 274 7.27 11.55 -26.79
N SER A 275 6.20 11.13 -26.11
CA SER A 275 6.26 10.07 -25.11
C SER A 275 6.66 8.72 -25.74
N LEU A 276 6.15 8.35 -26.92
CA LEU A 276 6.51 7.11 -27.61
C LEU A 276 7.98 7.01 -27.98
N ARG A 277 8.65 8.12 -28.30
CA ARG A 277 10.09 8.10 -28.66
C ARG A 277 10.96 7.52 -27.56
N THR A 278 10.63 7.80 -26.31
CA THR A 278 11.43 7.39 -25.14
C THR A 278 10.81 6.24 -24.33
N ALA A 279 9.54 5.87 -24.62
CA ALA A 279 8.82 4.86 -23.86
C ALA A 279 9.50 3.49 -23.92
N LYS A 280 9.75 2.93 -22.73
CA LYS A 280 10.27 1.56 -22.52
C LYS A 280 9.24 0.65 -21.86
N ALA A 281 8.15 1.19 -21.34
CA ALA A 281 7.11 0.46 -20.62
C ALA A 281 6.02 0.00 -21.58
N PRO A 282 5.77 -1.32 -21.71
CA PRO A 282 4.78 -1.85 -22.63
C PRO A 282 3.38 -1.25 -22.48
N PRO A 283 2.81 -1.00 -21.28
CA PRO A 283 1.46 -0.47 -21.15
C PRO A 283 1.27 0.90 -21.81
N LEU A 284 2.27 1.77 -21.70
CA LEU A 284 2.21 3.09 -22.33
C LEU A 284 2.22 2.98 -23.85
N VAL A 285 3.12 2.15 -24.40
CA VAL A 285 3.23 1.94 -25.85
C VAL A 285 1.95 1.32 -26.40
N VAL A 286 1.40 0.30 -25.71
CA VAL A 286 0.17 -0.39 -26.10
C VAL A 286 -1.04 0.55 -26.08
N ALA A 287 -1.09 1.49 -25.15
CA ALA A 287 -2.17 2.47 -25.07
C ALA A 287 -2.12 3.52 -26.18
N ILE A 288 -0.93 4.04 -26.51
CA ILE A 288 -0.75 5.16 -27.43
C ILE A 288 -0.63 4.71 -28.90
N ALA A 289 0.13 3.63 -29.17
CA ALA A 289 0.46 3.26 -30.56
C ALA A 289 -0.76 3.09 -31.49
N PRO A 290 -1.89 2.49 -31.10
CA PRO A 290 -3.05 2.36 -31.95
C PRO A 290 -3.68 3.72 -32.35
N LEU A 291 -3.61 4.71 -31.47
CA LEU A 291 -4.20 6.03 -31.68
C LEU A 291 -3.42 6.84 -32.73
N VAL A 292 -2.09 6.76 -32.67
CA VAL A 292 -1.21 7.49 -33.59
C VAL A 292 -0.92 6.73 -34.89
N ALA A 293 -1.20 5.43 -34.95
CA ALA A 293 -0.81 4.56 -36.06
C ALA A 293 -1.41 4.94 -37.43
N ARG A 294 -2.56 5.63 -37.46
CA ARG A 294 -3.18 6.08 -38.72
C ARG A 294 -2.34 7.13 -39.42
N GLN A 295 -1.81 8.08 -38.70
CA GLN A 295 -1.03 9.22 -39.22
C GLN A 295 0.48 8.96 -39.15
N HIS A 296 0.93 8.21 -38.14
CA HIS A 296 2.34 7.97 -37.85
C HIS A 296 2.66 6.47 -37.69
N PRO A 297 2.41 5.64 -38.72
CA PRO A 297 2.54 4.18 -38.63
C PRO A 297 3.98 3.71 -38.36
N GLU A 298 5.00 4.41 -38.84
CA GLU A 298 6.41 4.04 -38.64
C GLU A 298 6.81 4.24 -37.18
N GLN A 299 6.44 5.38 -36.58
CA GLN A 299 6.74 5.64 -35.16
C GLN A 299 6.00 4.67 -34.24
N ALA A 300 4.75 4.35 -34.56
CA ALA A 300 3.95 3.36 -33.82
C ALA A 300 4.59 1.96 -33.93
N ALA A 301 5.00 1.53 -35.12
CA ALA A 301 5.67 0.24 -35.32
C ALA A 301 6.99 0.16 -34.55
N ALA A 302 7.86 1.16 -34.68
CA ALA A 302 9.15 1.21 -33.99
C ALA A 302 8.97 1.19 -32.45
N ALA A 303 7.95 1.85 -31.92
CA ALA A 303 7.65 1.82 -30.49
C ALA A 303 7.18 0.43 -30.04
N LEU A 304 6.28 -0.20 -30.81
CA LEU A 304 5.78 -1.55 -30.53
C LEU A 304 6.90 -2.60 -30.61
N GLU A 305 7.81 -2.51 -31.56
CA GLU A 305 8.98 -3.40 -31.71
C GLU A 305 9.85 -3.40 -30.46
N ARG A 306 10.16 -2.23 -29.91
CA ARG A 306 10.99 -2.08 -28.70
C ARG A 306 10.44 -2.83 -27.49
N VAL A 307 9.14 -3.10 -27.44
CA VAL A 307 8.47 -3.73 -26.29
C VAL A 307 7.78 -5.06 -26.62
N ALA A 308 7.81 -5.50 -27.88
CA ALA A 308 7.11 -6.70 -28.36
C ALA A 308 7.56 -8.01 -27.66
N GLU A 309 8.84 -8.14 -27.34
CA GLU A 309 9.38 -9.31 -26.62
C GLU A 309 8.82 -9.43 -25.19
N ARG A 310 8.48 -8.29 -24.57
CA ARG A 310 8.01 -8.22 -23.19
C ARG A 310 6.50 -8.12 -23.05
N SER A 311 5.77 -8.04 -24.17
CA SER A 311 4.32 -7.82 -24.13
C SER A 311 3.62 -8.46 -25.32
N THR A 312 2.80 -9.47 -25.03
CA THR A 312 1.92 -10.09 -26.02
C THR A 312 0.98 -9.08 -26.69
N ALA A 313 0.45 -8.12 -25.92
CA ALA A 313 -0.43 -7.08 -26.45
C ALA A 313 0.29 -6.20 -27.48
N ALA A 314 1.53 -5.78 -27.16
CA ALA A 314 2.34 -4.98 -28.11
C ALA A 314 2.64 -5.79 -29.39
N ARG A 315 2.98 -7.06 -29.25
CA ARG A 315 3.23 -7.96 -30.39
C ARG A 315 2.02 -8.12 -31.29
N LEU A 316 0.85 -8.35 -30.70
CA LEU A 316 -0.40 -8.46 -31.48
C LEU A 316 -0.74 -7.17 -32.21
N GLN A 317 -0.54 -6.00 -31.58
CA GLN A 317 -0.74 -4.72 -32.22
C GLN A 317 0.25 -4.51 -33.37
N LEU A 318 1.53 -4.89 -33.17
CA LEU A 318 2.55 -4.81 -34.22
C LEU A 318 2.18 -5.70 -35.42
N VAL A 319 1.80 -6.94 -35.19
CA VAL A 319 1.30 -7.85 -36.23
C VAL A 319 0.15 -7.23 -37.01
N ARG A 320 -0.86 -6.74 -36.27
CA ARG A 320 -2.02 -6.06 -36.89
C ARG A 320 -1.60 -4.88 -37.75
N LEU A 321 -0.71 -4.03 -37.25
CA LEU A 321 -0.23 -2.84 -37.95
C LEU A 321 0.53 -3.22 -39.25
N ARG A 322 1.41 -4.21 -39.18
CA ARG A 322 2.18 -4.74 -40.34
C ARG A 322 1.26 -5.38 -41.40
N LEU A 323 0.24 -6.13 -40.96
CA LEU A 323 -0.77 -6.70 -41.87
C LEU A 323 -1.58 -5.63 -42.58
N LEU A 324 -2.02 -4.59 -41.89
CA LEU A 324 -2.74 -3.46 -42.50
C LEU A 324 -1.92 -2.71 -43.55
N ARG A 325 -0.60 -2.80 -43.45
CA ARG A 325 0.37 -2.20 -44.40
C ARG A 325 0.85 -3.18 -45.47
N GLY A 326 0.29 -4.37 -45.55
CA GLY A 326 0.67 -5.39 -46.53
C GLY A 326 2.02 -6.07 -46.25
N GLN A 327 2.65 -5.83 -45.12
CA GLN A 327 3.97 -6.36 -44.71
C GLN A 327 3.83 -7.77 -44.09
N ARG A 328 3.42 -8.75 -44.91
CA ARG A 328 3.04 -10.10 -44.43
C ARG A 328 4.18 -10.88 -43.78
N ASP A 329 5.39 -10.82 -44.34
CA ASP A 329 6.56 -11.54 -43.79
C ASP A 329 6.99 -10.98 -42.44
N ALA A 330 7.06 -9.65 -42.32
CA ALA A 330 7.34 -8.97 -41.07
C ALA A 330 6.25 -9.21 -40.01
N ALA A 331 4.99 -9.30 -40.41
CA ALA A 331 3.89 -9.67 -39.50
C ALA A 331 4.02 -11.10 -38.97
N ARG A 332 4.41 -12.06 -39.85
CA ARG A 332 4.65 -13.44 -39.47
C ARG A 332 5.79 -13.60 -38.48
N GLU A 333 6.90 -12.91 -38.73
CA GLU A 333 8.06 -12.88 -37.83
C GLU A 333 7.67 -12.35 -36.43
N ALA A 334 6.95 -11.23 -36.37
CA ALA A 334 6.45 -10.69 -35.10
C ALA A 334 5.49 -11.63 -34.37
N ALA A 335 4.76 -12.49 -35.07
CA ALA A 335 3.82 -13.43 -34.46
C ALA A 335 4.48 -14.62 -33.78
N MET A 336 5.71 -15.00 -34.16
CA MET A 336 6.37 -16.23 -33.72
C MET A 336 7.00 -16.22 -32.32
N GLY A 337 6.89 -15.12 -31.57
CA GLY A 337 7.43 -15.05 -30.20
C GLY A 337 6.52 -15.67 -29.12
N GLU A 338 7.10 -16.08 -28.00
CA GLU A 338 6.33 -16.61 -26.86
C GLU A 338 5.43 -15.55 -26.19
N PRO A 339 4.20 -15.89 -25.77
CA PRO A 339 3.30 -14.97 -25.13
C PRO A 339 3.72 -14.66 -23.70
N ALA A 340 3.93 -13.39 -23.38
CA ALA A 340 4.07 -12.92 -22.01
C ALA A 340 2.67 -12.56 -21.44
N ALA A 341 2.26 -13.21 -20.37
CA ALA A 341 1.00 -12.89 -19.73
C ALA A 341 1.13 -11.59 -18.90
N PRO A 342 0.34 -10.54 -19.18
CA PRO A 342 0.36 -9.32 -18.38
C PRO A 342 -0.18 -9.62 -16.98
N ARG A 343 0.54 -9.20 -15.95
CA ARG A 343 0.13 -9.36 -14.55
C ARG A 343 0.31 -8.04 -13.82
N LEU A 344 -0.81 -7.36 -13.58
CA LEU A 344 -0.81 -6.19 -12.71
C LEU A 344 -0.55 -6.62 -11.26
N THR A 345 0.48 -6.05 -10.66
CA THR A 345 0.84 -6.27 -9.26
C THR A 345 1.07 -4.93 -8.55
N CYS A 346 0.82 -4.90 -7.27
CA CYS A 346 1.15 -3.73 -6.45
C CYS A 346 2.65 -3.76 -6.09
N ARG A 347 3.41 -2.74 -6.48
CA ARG A 347 4.86 -2.63 -6.14
C ARG A 347 5.12 -2.59 -4.64
N ARG A 348 4.14 -2.14 -3.83
CA ARG A 348 4.30 -1.97 -2.39
C ARG A 348 4.09 -3.28 -1.61
N CYS A 349 3.07 -4.09 -1.97
CA CYS A 349 2.71 -5.29 -1.20
C CYS A 349 2.70 -6.58 -2.03
N GLY A 350 3.03 -6.53 -3.32
CA GLY A 350 3.08 -7.71 -4.20
C GLY A 350 1.73 -8.31 -4.59
N ARG A 351 0.60 -7.76 -4.09
CA ARG A 351 -0.72 -8.33 -4.40
C ARG A 351 -1.05 -8.20 -5.87
N LYS A 352 -1.56 -9.27 -6.47
CA LYS A 352 -2.11 -9.25 -7.82
C LYS A 352 -3.35 -8.38 -7.85
N MET A 353 -3.49 -7.57 -8.90
CA MET A 353 -4.63 -6.69 -9.15
C MET A 353 -5.38 -7.21 -10.37
N GLU A 354 -6.67 -7.49 -10.22
CA GLU A 354 -7.53 -7.94 -11.33
C GLU A 354 -7.76 -6.84 -12.36
N ARG A 355 -7.82 -5.60 -11.89
CA ARG A 355 -7.95 -4.39 -12.69
C ARG A 355 -7.10 -3.27 -12.13
N PHE A 356 -6.71 -2.35 -12.99
CA PHE A 356 -5.96 -1.16 -12.58
C PHE A 356 -6.76 -0.29 -11.60
N ARG A 357 -6.05 0.22 -10.59
CA ARG A 357 -6.50 1.27 -9.69
C ARG A 357 -5.30 2.09 -9.27
N PHE A 358 -5.44 3.40 -9.18
CA PHE A 358 -4.39 4.27 -8.63
C PHE A 358 -4.04 3.92 -7.19
N ARG A 359 -5.02 3.47 -6.41
CA ARG A 359 -4.85 3.04 -5.03
C ARG A 359 -5.03 1.53 -4.87
N CYS A 360 -4.05 0.87 -4.28
CA CYS A 360 -4.12 -0.56 -3.98
C CYS A 360 -5.14 -0.81 -2.86
N THR A 361 -6.13 -1.68 -3.10
CA THR A 361 -7.17 -2.02 -2.11
C THR A 361 -6.63 -2.80 -0.92
N ALA A 362 -5.49 -3.50 -1.07
CA ALA A 362 -4.92 -4.32 -0.01
C ALA A 362 -4.05 -3.53 0.98
N CYS A 363 -3.17 -2.65 0.49
CA CYS A 363 -2.22 -1.93 1.33
C CYS A 363 -2.44 -0.41 1.34
N GLY A 364 -3.42 0.09 0.60
CA GLY A 364 -3.72 1.51 0.47
C GLY A 364 -2.63 2.33 -0.22
N GLY A 365 -1.65 1.67 -0.86
CA GLY A 365 -0.57 2.37 -1.58
C GLY A 365 -1.11 3.03 -2.84
N TRP A 366 -0.83 4.33 -3.03
CA TRP A 366 -1.14 5.07 -4.23
C TRP A 366 -0.10 4.83 -5.32
N ASP A 367 -0.48 4.96 -6.58
CA ASP A 367 0.35 4.84 -7.79
C ASP A 367 1.28 3.61 -7.78
N SER A 368 0.82 2.52 -7.17
CA SER A 368 1.61 1.33 -6.89
C SER A 368 1.41 0.17 -7.87
N ALA A 369 0.53 0.34 -8.87
CA ALA A 369 0.32 -0.67 -9.90
C ALA A 369 1.54 -0.80 -10.82
N SER A 370 1.91 -2.05 -11.14
CA SER A 370 2.98 -2.39 -12.08
C SER A 370 2.55 -3.59 -12.90
N ASP A 371 2.90 -3.60 -14.18
CA ASP A 371 2.74 -4.73 -15.09
C ASP A 371 3.93 -5.70 -15.06
N GLU A 372 5.04 -5.27 -14.46
CA GLU A 372 6.19 -6.14 -14.26
C GLU A 372 5.93 -7.09 -13.12
N GLY A 373 5.98 -8.40 -13.39
CA GLY A 373 5.96 -9.45 -12.38
C GLY A 373 7.24 -9.49 -11.51
N ARG A 374 7.89 -8.36 -11.30
CA ARG A 374 8.96 -8.23 -10.33
C ARG A 374 8.40 -8.52 -8.95
N ARG A 375 8.98 -9.51 -8.29
CA ARG A 375 8.88 -9.63 -6.83
C ARG A 375 9.03 -8.23 -6.24
N PRO A 376 8.20 -7.84 -5.26
CA PRO A 376 8.44 -6.61 -4.53
C PRO A 376 9.92 -6.65 -4.16
N THR A 377 10.68 -5.66 -4.57
CA THR A 377 11.97 -5.41 -3.92
C THR A 377 11.59 -5.40 -2.47
N GLN A 378 11.99 -6.42 -1.73
CA GLN A 378 11.83 -6.49 -0.28
C GLN A 378 12.17 -5.09 0.15
N GLY A 379 11.13 -4.35 0.57
CA GLY A 379 11.25 -2.93 0.84
C GLY A 379 12.47 -2.86 1.70
N THR A 380 13.45 -2.11 1.29
CA THR A 380 14.74 -1.98 1.95
C THR A 380 14.46 -2.14 3.42
N ALA A 381 14.66 -3.38 3.87
CA ALA A 381 14.60 -3.73 5.26
C ALA A 381 15.41 -2.66 5.93
N ALA A 382 14.84 -2.06 6.91
CA ALA A 382 15.38 -0.97 7.69
C ALA A 382 16.90 -0.98 7.59
N ALA A 383 17.45 0.13 7.09
CA ALA A 383 18.88 0.30 7.01
C ALA A 383 19.46 -0.40 8.23
N ARG A 384 20.29 -1.39 8.00
CA ARG A 384 21.03 -2.05 9.04
C ARG A 384 21.75 -0.96 9.83
N SER A 385 21.09 -0.42 10.83
CA SER A 385 21.75 0.25 11.93
C SER A 385 22.52 -0.88 12.60
N GLY A 386 23.77 -1.02 12.20
CA GLY A 386 24.71 -1.91 12.84
C GLY A 386 24.89 -1.44 14.28
N VAL A 387 24.08 -1.96 15.16
CA VAL A 387 24.43 -2.05 16.56
C VAL A 387 25.49 -3.16 16.60
N ARG A 388 26.75 -2.76 16.49
CA ARG A 388 27.88 -3.58 16.95
C ARG A 388 27.69 -3.75 18.45
N LEU A 389 27.17 -4.90 18.84
CA LEU A 389 27.37 -5.40 20.19
C LEU A 389 28.86 -5.76 20.32
N THR A 390 29.64 -4.85 20.85
CA THR A 390 30.95 -5.17 21.38
C THR A 390 30.72 -5.99 22.65
N LEU A 391 30.90 -7.30 22.53
CA LEU A 391 31.07 -8.17 23.68
C LEU A 391 32.49 -7.92 24.20
N ASP A 392 32.67 -6.89 25.04
CA ASP A 392 33.87 -6.77 25.87
C ASP A 392 33.78 -7.84 26.95
N GLY A 393 34.53 -8.92 26.75
CA GLY A 393 34.86 -9.88 27.76
C GLY A 393 35.90 -9.24 28.70
N GLY A 394 35.46 -8.82 29.89
CA GLY A 394 36.32 -8.48 30.99
C GLY A 394 36.63 -9.71 31.85
N ALA A 395 37.88 -10.01 32.03
CA ALA A 395 38.47 -11.02 32.87
C ALA A 395 38.02 -10.94 34.36
#